data_b037bae80c2b2e1df9ae20d8a4003fbf
#
_entry.id   b037bae80c2b2e1df9ae20d8a4003fbf
#
_cell.length_a   1.000
_cell.length_b   1.000
_cell.length_c   1.000
_cell.angle_alpha   90.00
_cell.angle_beta   90.00
_cell.angle_gamma   90.00
#
_symmetry.space_group_name_H-M   'P 1'
#
loop_
_entity.id
_entity.type
_entity.pdbx_description
1 polymer ?
#
loop_
_entity_poly.entity_id
_entity_poly.type
_entity_poly.pdbx_seq_one_letter_code
_entity_poly.pdbx_strand_id
1 'polypeptide(L)'
;AIMSKKALLIICDGWGIGDKGKDDVIFNTPTPYWDELLKTYPASQLQASGENVGLPDGQMGNSEVGHLNIGAGRIVYQDLVKINIACRENTIMENPEIKRAYSYAKENNKQIHFMGLVSDGGVHSSLEHLLKLTDIAKEYGISKAYVHCFMDGRDTDPKSGKGFIETLENHLKTTGGKIASIIGRYYAMDRDKRWERVKEAYDLLVEGKGKQAECMVKAMEESYAEGVTDEFIKPIVHVENGKPVAVIEEGDVVIFFNYRNDRAKELTVVLTQQDMPEAGMHTIPGLQYFCMTPYDASFKGVHILFDKENVNNTLGEFLANVGKTQLHIAETEKYAHVTFFFNGGRETPFDSEERILVPSPKVATYDLKPEMSAFEVKDKLVDAINTKKFDFIVVNYANGDMVGHTGIYKAIEKAVVTIDACLHDTVEAAKANDYEVIIIADHGNADHALNEDGTPNTAHSLNPVPFVYVTANKDAKVEDGILADVAPSILHILGLKQPKEMTGKSLIK
;
A
#
# COMPACT_ATOMS: atom_id res chain seq x y z
N ALA A 1 -35.68 22.52 17.80
CA ALA A 1 -34.31 22.08 18.05
C ALA A 1 -33.93 20.99 17.06
N ILE A 2 -32.86 21.22 16.28
CA ILE A 2 -32.34 20.20 15.38
C ILE A 2 -31.56 19.22 16.23
N MET A 3 -32.15 18.02 16.44
CA MET A 3 -31.39 16.95 17.11
C MET A 3 -30.31 16.47 16.15
N SER A 4 -29.05 16.46 16.63
CA SER A 4 -27.95 15.89 15.85
C SER A 4 -28.22 14.41 15.60
N LYS A 5 -28.15 13.99 14.36
CA LYS A 5 -28.33 12.59 13.99
C LYS A 5 -27.12 11.78 14.42
N LYS A 6 -27.36 10.51 14.68
CA LYS A 6 -26.30 9.53 14.95
C LYS A 6 -26.04 8.73 13.71
N ALA A 7 -24.82 8.22 13.56
CA ALA A 7 -24.43 7.46 12.38
C ALA A 7 -23.90 6.09 12.75
N LEU A 8 -24.33 5.07 12.01
CA LEU A 8 -23.82 3.71 12.09
C LEU A 8 -23.21 3.34 10.74
N LEU A 9 -21.95 2.91 10.77
CA LEU A 9 -21.24 2.38 9.60
C LEU A 9 -21.12 0.88 9.75
N ILE A 10 -21.74 0.14 8.83
CA ILE A 10 -21.64 -1.32 8.78
C ILE A 10 -20.72 -1.69 7.62
N ILE A 11 -19.62 -2.38 7.93
CA ILE A 11 -18.71 -2.90 6.94
C ILE A 11 -18.94 -4.41 6.83
N CYS A 12 -19.49 -4.85 5.70
CA CYS A 12 -19.64 -6.26 5.39
C CYS A 12 -18.39 -6.71 4.65
N ASP A 13 -17.40 -7.23 5.39
CA ASP A 13 -16.10 -7.56 4.84
C ASP A 13 -16.21 -8.59 3.74
N GLY A 14 -15.64 -8.29 2.58
CA GLY A 14 -15.66 -9.19 1.44
C GLY A 14 -16.98 -9.25 0.67
N TRP A 15 -17.86 -8.30 0.85
CA TRP A 15 -19.19 -8.27 0.21
C TRP A 15 -19.20 -7.35 -1.01
N GLY A 16 -18.77 -7.87 -2.16
CA GLY A 16 -18.70 -7.09 -3.39
C GLY A 16 -19.99 -7.17 -4.22
N ILE A 17 -20.02 -6.35 -5.27
CA ILE A 17 -21.09 -6.39 -6.28
C ILE A 17 -20.56 -7.21 -7.45
N GLY A 18 -20.97 -8.48 -7.54
CA GLY A 18 -20.48 -9.41 -8.53
C GLY A 18 -21.17 -9.33 -9.88
N ASP A 19 -20.87 -10.30 -10.72
CA ASP A 19 -21.37 -10.38 -12.10
C ASP A 19 -22.72 -11.09 -12.21
N LYS A 20 -23.30 -11.54 -11.10
CA LYS A 20 -24.55 -12.31 -11.03
C LYS A 20 -24.46 -13.68 -11.68
N GLY A 21 -23.24 -14.15 -11.94
CA GLY A 21 -22.96 -15.48 -12.48
C GLY A 21 -22.89 -16.54 -11.37
N LYS A 22 -22.48 -17.75 -11.74
CA LYS A 22 -22.36 -18.87 -10.79
C LYS A 22 -21.35 -18.62 -9.67
N ASP A 23 -20.36 -17.78 -9.93
CA ASP A 23 -19.32 -17.39 -8.99
C ASP A 23 -19.79 -16.43 -7.90
N ASP A 24 -20.92 -15.77 -8.14
CA ASP A 24 -21.46 -14.75 -7.24
C ASP A 24 -22.36 -15.38 -6.19
N VAL A 25 -21.78 -15.80 -5.06
CA VAL A 25 -22.50 -16.46 -3.99
C VAL A 25 -23.56 -15.54 -3.37
N ILE A 26 -23.26 -14.24 -3.30
CA ILE A 26 -24.19 -13.24 -2.74
C ILE A 26 -25.47 -13.20 -3.58
N PHE A 27 -25.33 -13.12 -4.89
CA PHE A 27 -26.48 -13.10 -5.80
C PHE A 27 -27.27 -14.40 -5.78
N ASN A 28 -26.58 -15.55 -5.73
CA ASN A 28 -27.19 -16.87 -5.83
C ASN A 28 -27.75 -17.40 -4.49
N THR A 29 -27.55 -16.67 -3.40
CA THR A 29 -28.02 -17.06 -2.09
C THR A 29 -29.20 -16.17 -1.68
N PRO A 30 -30.29 -16.72 -1.11
CA PRO A 30 -31.40 -15.89 -0.66
C PRO A 30 -30.99 -14.91 0.43
N THR A 31 -31.15 -13.62 0.16
CA THR A 31 -30.86 -12.51 1.09
C THR A 31 -32.08 -11.57 1.13
N PRO A 32 -33.18 -12.01 1.73
CA PRO A 32 -34.43 -11.22 1.65
C PRO A 32 -34.31 -9.83 2.25
N TYR A 33 -33.56 -9.66 3.32
CA TYR A 33 -33.41 -8.33 3.93
C TYR A 33 -32.53 -7.41 3.09
N TRP A 34 -31.40 -7.93 2.59
CA TRP A 34 -30.52 -7.18 1.70
C TRP A 34 -31.25 -6.72 0.43
N ASP A 35 -32.05 -7.63 -0.14
CA ASP A 35 -32.87 -7.31 -1.33
C ASP A 35 -33.87 -6.19 -1.03
N GLU A 36 -34.48 -6.22 0.13
CA GLU A 36 -35.41 -5.18 0.57
C GLU A 36 -34.71 -3.83 0.77
N LEU A 37 -33.53 -3.84 1.37
CA LEU A 37 -32.74 -2.62 1.55
C LEU A 37 -32.41 -1.97 0.20
N LEU A 38 -32.02 -2.75 -0.79
CA LEU A 38 -31.68 -2.23 -2.12
C LEU A 38 -32.89 -1.67 -2.85
N LYS A 39 -34.10 -2.15 -2.56
CA LYS A 39 -35.33 -1.63 -3.13
C LYS A 39 -35.83 -0.37 -2.43
N THR A 40 -35.58 -0.26 -1.14
CA THR A 40 -36.19 0.77 -0.30
C THR A 40 -35.34 2.01 -0.17
N TYR A 41 -34.02 1.85 -0.13
CA TYR A 41 -33.07 2.93 0.19
C TYR A 41 -32.17 3.28 -0.97
N PRO A 42 -31.67 4.54 -1.04
CA PRO A 42 -30.72 4.92 -2.07
C PRO A 42 -29.44 4.08 -1.94
N ALA A 43 -28.98 3.59 -3.08
CA ALA A 43 -27.80 2.74 -3.14
C ALA A 43 -26.95 3.11 -4.34
N SER A 44 -25.63 3.02 -4.16
CA SER A 44 -24.63 3.25 -5.19
C SER A 44 -23.50 2.25 -5.00
N GLN A 45 -22.40 2.46 -5.71
CA GLN A 45 -21.25 1.59 -5.59
C GLN A 45 -19.96 2.38 -5.35
N LEU A 46 -18.99 1.73 -4.73
CA LEU A 46 -17.68 2.29 -4.45
C LEU A 46 -16.60 1.46 -5.15
N GLN A 47 -15.63 2.12 -5.76
CA GLN A 47 -14.44 1.46 -6.24
C GLN A 47 -13.53 1.18 -5.05
N ALA A 48 -13.07 -0.07 -4.93
CA ALA A 48 -12.35 -0.56 -3.75
C ALA A 48 -11.04 -1.28 -4.13
N SER A 49 -10.50 -1.06 -5.33
CA SER A 49 -9.30 -1.72 -5.82
C SER A 49 -8.40 -0.75 -6.58
N GLY A 50 -7.17 -1.18 -6.84
CA GLY A 50 -6.21 -0.41 -7.62
C GLY A 50 -5.93 0.98 -7.06
N GLU A 51 -5.67 1.93 -7.92
CA GLU A 51 -5.30 3.29 -7.53
C GLU A 51 -6.39 4.01 -6.72
N ASN A 52 -7.64 3.58 -6.82
CA ASN A 52 -8.75 4.14 -6.03
C ASN A 52 -8.58 3.93 -4.53
N VAL A 53 -7.71 3.02 -4.13
CA VAL A 53 -7.37 2.78 -2.72
C VAL A 53 -5.87 2.91 -2.46
N GLY A 54 -5.13 3.47 -3.40
CA GLY A 54 -3.68 3.69 -3.27
C GLY A 54 -2.82 2.47 -3.58
N LEU A 55 -3.37 1.46 -4.23
CA LEU A 55 -2.67 0.27 -4.71
C LEU A 55 -2.30 0.41 -6.18
N PRO A 56 -1.35 -0.40 -6.70
CA PRO A 56 -1.09 -0.43 -8.13
C PRO A 56 -2.35 -0.76 -8.92
N ASP A 57 -2.44 -0.21 -10.14
CA ASP A 57 -3.57 -0.46 -11.03
C ASP A 57 -3.76 -1.96 -11.26
N GLY A 58 -5.02 -2.41 -11.23
CA GLY A 58 -5.36 -3.83 -11.40
C GLY A 58 -5.14 -4.71 -10.17
N GLN A 59 -4.63 -4.17 -9.07
CA GLN A 59 -4.46 -4.93 -7.83
C GLN A 59 -5.75 -4.92 -7.01
N MET A 60 -6.16 -6.10 -6.55
CA MET A 60 -7.34 -6.26 -5.69
C MET A 60 -7.15 -5.54 -4.35
N GLY A 61 -8.22 -4.94 -3.84
CA GLY A 61 -8.24 -4.39 -2.50
C GLY A 61 -8.11 -5.47 -1.43
N ASN A 62 -7.83 -5.03 -0.21
CA ASN A 62 -7.76 -5.90 0.96
C ASN A 62 -8.32 -5.16 2.18
N SER A 63 -8.53 -5.90 3.27
CA SER A 63 -9.16 -5.31 4.46
C SER A 63 -8.33 -4.22 5.11
N GLU A 64 -7.02 -4.38 5.16
CA GLU A 64 -6.11 -3.40 5.77
C GLU A 64 -6.16 -2.07 5.04
N VAL A 65 -5.91 -2.10 3.74
CA VAL A 65 -5.95 -0.92 2.88
C VAL A 65 -7.36 -0.33 2.84
N GLY A 66 -8.39 -1.18 2.74
CA GLY A 66 -9.78 -0.74 2.70
C GLY A 66 -10.18 0.04 3.94
N HIS A 67 -9.92 -0.51 5.13
CA HIS A 67 -10.26 0.16 6.39
C HIS A 67 -9.46 1.44 6.60
N LEU A 68 -8.19 1.44 6.18
CA LEU A 68 -7.35 2.63 6.25
C LEU A 68 -7.94 3.78 5.43
N ASN A 69 -8.31 3.51 4.18
CA ASN A 69 -8.93 4.53 3.30
C ASN A 69 -10.29 4.99 3.83
N ILE A 70 -11.10 4.05 4.32
CA ILE A 70 -12.42 4.36 4.87
C ILE A 70 -12.31 5.33 6.04
N GLY A 71 -11.44 5.01 7.01
CA GLY A 71 -11.26 5.83 8.21
C GLY A 71 -10.54 7.15 7.94
N ALA A 72 -9.64 7.16 6.97
CA ALA A 72 -8.85 8.35 6.63
C ALA A 72 -9.62 9.39 5.81
N GLY A 73 -10.68 9.00 5.11
CA GLY A 73 -11.43 9.91 4.25
C GLY A 73 -10.61 10.45 3.09
N ARG A 74 -9.58 9.72 2.69
CA ARG A 74 -8.65 10.06 1.60
C ARG A 74 -8.04 8.80 1.04
N ILE A 75 -7.48 8.89 -0.16
CA ILE A 75 -6.68 7.78 -0.69
C ILE A 75 -5.34 7.81 0.02
N VAL A 76 -4.99 6.70 0.70
CA VAL A 76 -3.68 6.53 1.33
C VAL A 76 -2.83 5.70 0.38
N TYR A 77 -1.91 6.36 -0.31
CA TYR A 77 -1.11 5.72 -1.35
C TYR A 77 0.03 4.87 -0.78
N GLN A 78 0.22 3.67 -1.32
CA GLN A 78 1.45 2.91 -1.11
C GLN A 78 2.61 3.62 -1.80
N ASP A 79 3.83 3.41 -1.28
CA ASP A 79 5.04 4.10 -1.78
C ASP A 79 5.21 3.96 -3.30
N LEU A 80 5.08 2.75 -3.83
CA LEU A 80 5.19 2.53 -5.28
C LEU A 80 4.23 3.42 -6.07
N VAL A 81 2.98 3.47 -5.66
CA VAL A 81 1.93 4.23 -6.37
C VAL A 81 2.15 5.73 -6.22
N LYS A 82 2.49 6.17 -5.02
CA LYS A 82 2.80 7.58 -4.72
C LYS A 82 3.93 8.08 -5.62
N ILE A 83 5.00 7.30 -5.73
CA ILE A 83 6.15 7.67 -6.55
C ILE A 83 5.81 7.58 -8.04
N ASN A 84 5.04 6.55 -8.47
CA ASN A 84 4.55 6.44 -9.84
C ASN A 84 3.78 7.68 -10.27
N ILE A 85 2.87 8.16 -9.42
CA ILE A 85 2.06 9.36 -9.70
C ILE A 85 2.96 10.59 -9.80
N ALA A 86 3.90 10.75 -8.86
CA ALA A 86 4.83 11.87 -8.86
C ALA A 86 5.67 11.91 -10.15
N CYS A 87 6.09 10.76 -10.65
CA CYS A 87 6.82 10.66 -11.91
C CYS A 87 5.92 10.93 -13.12
N ARG A 88 4.73 10.33 -13.15
CA ARG A 88 3.79 10.49 -14.28
C ARG A 88 3.30 11.91 -14.43
N GLU A 89 2.96 12.56 -13.32
CA GLU A 89 2.45 13.93 -13.31
C GLU A 89 3.56 14.98 -13.21
N ASN A 90 4.80 14.55 -13.19
CA ASN A 90 5.99 15.40 -13.08
C ASN A 90 6.06 16.24 -11.79
N THR A 91 5.27 15.95 -10.79
CA THR A 91 5.32 16.64 -9.49
C THR A 91 6.59 16.31 -8.72
N ILE A 92 7.30 15.23 -9.09
CA ILE A 92 8.62 14.92 -8.53
C ILE A 92 9.60 16.09 -8.71
N MET A 93 9.45 16.88 -9.76
CA MET A 93 10.30 18.06 -10.01
C MET A 93 10.12 19.15 -8.95
N GLU A 94 9.00 19.16 -8.24
CA GLU A 94 8.69 20.11 -7.18
C GLU A 94 9.14 19.61 -5.81
N ASN A 95 9.58 18.36 -5.72
CA ASN A 95 10.01 17.75 -4.46
C ASN A 95 11.26 18.47 -3.93
N PRO A 96 11.24 19.01 -2.70
CA PRO A 96 12.37 19.78 -2.15
C PRO A 96 13.67 19.00 -2.08
N GLU A 97 13.62 17.72 -1.78
CA GLU A 97 14.82 16.88 -1.67
C GLU A 97 15.37 16.50 -3.05
N ILE A 98 14.53 16.32 -4.04
CA ILE A 98 14.95 16.19 -5.43
C ILE A 98 15.71 17.46 -5.87
N LYS A 99 15.12 18.62 -5.62
CA LYS A 99 15.79 19.90 -5.93
C LYS A 99 17.11 20.03 -5.22
N ARG A 100 17.18 19.64 -3.94
CA ARG A 100 18.42 19.66 -3.15
C ARG A 100 19.51 18.80 -3.78
N ALA A 101 19.19 17.56 -4.12
CA ALA A 101 20.14 16.59 -4.68
C ALA A 101 20.75 17.09 -6.00
N TYR A 102 19.87 17.46 -6.92
CA TYR A 102 20.32 17.83 -8.28
C TYR A 102 20.97 19.22 -8.32
N SER A 103 20.44 20.18 -7.55
CA SER A 103 21.06 21.51 -7.45
C SER A 103 22.46 21.42 -6.84
N TYR A 104 22.61 20.63 -5.77
CA TYR A 104 23.91 20.43 -5.16
C TYR A 104 24.92 19.84 -6.15
N ALA A 105 24.55 18.77 -6.84
CA ALA A 105 25.43 18.13 -7.81
C ALA A 105 25.84 19.09 -8.92
N LYS A 106 24.90 19.88 -9.42
CA LYS A 106 25.17 20.85 -10.50
C LYS A 106 26.06 21.99 -10.02
N GLU A 107 25.70 22.62 -8.90
CA GLU A 107 26.40 23.80 -8.37
C GLU A 107 27.83 23.47 -7.91
N ASN A 108 28.05 22.26 -7.37
CA ASN A 108 29.35 21.85 -6.85
C ASN A 108 30.15 20.97 -7.83
N ASN A 109 29.63 20.77 -9.03
CA ASN A 109 30.23 19.93 -10.08
C ASN A 109 30.59 18.53 -9.55
N LYS A 110 29.65 17.93 -8.81
CA LYS A 110 29.83 16.60 -8.24
C LYS A 110 29.09 15.54 -9.07
N GLN A 111 29.56 14.31 -8.94
CA GLN A 111 28.90 13.16 -9.54
C GLN A 111 27.58 12.89 -8.84
N ILE A 112 26.55 12.48 -9.60
CA ILE A 112 25.34 11.94 -9.05
C ILE A 112 25.24 10.46 -9.42
N HIS A 113 25.06 9.62 -8.40
CA HIS A 113 24.98 8.17 -8.53
C HIS A 113 23.57 7.71 -8.21
N PHE A 114 23.00 6.91 -9.11
CA PHE A 114 21.73 6.23 -8.88
C PHE A 114 22.04 4.76 -8.62
N MET A 115 21.68 4.23 -7.48
CA MET A 115 21.89 2.82 -7.21
C MET A 115 20.60 2.16 -6.72
N GLY A 116 20.40 0.91 -7.08
CA GLY A 116 19.21 0.16 -6.71
C GLY A 116 18.98 -1.01 -7.63
N LEU A 117 17.88 -1.72 -7.36
CA LEU A 117 17.49 -2.91 -8.11
C LEU A 117 16.92 -2.51 -9.47
N VAL A 118 17.55 -3.00 -10.54
CA VAL A 118 17.16 -2.70 -11.92
C VAL A 118 16.33 -3.85 -12.46
N SER A 119 15.01 -3.77 -12.29
CA SER A 119 14.06 -4.76 -12.80
C SER A 119 12.65 -4.17 -12.81
N ASP A 120 11.72 -4.92 -13.39
CA ASP A 120 10.30 -4.59 -13.42
C ASP A 120 9.48 -5.42 -12.43
N GLY A 121 10.13 -6.08 -11.48
CA GLY A 121 9.46 -6.92 -10.48
C GLY A 121 8.48 -6.18 -9.57
N GLY A 122 8.73 -4.88 -9.34
CA GLY A 122 7.80 -4.03 -8.58
C GLY A 122 7.74 -4.29 -7.09
N VAL A 123 8.70 -5.03 -6.53
CA VAL A 123 8.76 -5.36 -5.09
C VAL A 123 9.64 -4.37 -4.33
N HIS A 124 10.87 -4.17 -4.77
CA HIS A 124 11.85 -3.32 -4.09
C HIS A 124 12.06 -1.97 -4.75
N SER A 125 11.82 -1.90 -6.04
CA SER A 125 12.13 -0.74 -6.88
C SER A 125 11.27 -0.74 -8.12
N SER A 126 11.39 0.35 -8.90
CA SER A 126 10.76 0.43 -10.22
C SER A 126 11.77 0.95 -11.23
N LEU A 127 11.89 0.27 -12.35
CA LEU A 127 12.73 0.72 -13.47
C LEU A 127 12.25 2.09 -13.97
N GLU A 128 10.95 2.32 -14.02
CA GLU A 128 10.38 3.62 -14.43
C GLU A 128 10.85 4.76 -13.53
N HIS A 129 10.95 4.54 -12.23
CA HIS A 129 11.50 5.53 -11.30
C HIS A 129 12.94 5.87 -11.64
N LEU A 130 13.76 4.86 -11.93
CA LEU A 130 15.15 5.07 -12.31
C LEU A 130 15.25 5.89 -13.60
N LEU A 131 14.49 5.53 -14.61
CA LEU A 131 14.51 6.27 -15.88
C LEU A 131 14.12 7.73 -15.68
N LYS A 132 13.11 8.00 -14.85
CA LYS A 132 12.71 9.37 -14.50
C LYS A 132 13.82 10.14 -13.79
N LEU A 133 14.51 9.50 -12.85
CA LEU A 133 15.62 10.13 -12.13
C LEU A 133 16.76 10.54 -13.09
N THR A 134 17.04 9.73 -14.10
CA THR A 134 18.05 10.07 -15.12
C THR A 134 17.56 11.19 -16.04
N ASP A 135 16.25 11.26 -16.35
CA ASP A 135 15.68 12.37 -17.11
C ASP A 135 15.87 13.70 -16.37
N ILE A 136 15.68 13.69 -15.05
CA ILE A 136 15.86 14.87 -14.21
C ILE A 136 17.32 15.35 -14.28
N ALA A 137 18.29 14.44 -14.27
CA ALA A 137 19.71 14.78 -14.40
C ALA A 137 19.97 15.52 -15.70
N LYS A 138 19.36 15.07 -16.81
CA LYS A 138 19.44 15.76 -18.09
C LYS A 138 18.84 17.16 -18.02
N GLU A 139 17.67 17.31 -17.41
CA GLU A 139 17.03 18.63 -17.28
C GLU A 139 17.89 19.62 -16.50
N TYR A 140 18.62 19.14 -15.47
CA TYR A 140 19.53 19.96 -14.70
C TYR A 140 20.88 20.20 -15.41
N GLY A 141 21.09 19.59 -16.57
CA GLY A 141 22.36 19.69 -17.30
C GLY A 141 23.52 18.97 -16.61
N ILE A 142 23.26 17.93 -15.86
CA ILE A 142 24.27 17.15 -15.16
C ILE A 142 24.80 16.06 -16.09
N SER A 143 26.08 16.17 -16.47
CA SER A 143 26.73 15.17 -17.33
C SER A 143 27.34 14.01 -16.54
N LYS A 144 27.68 14.22 -15.28
CA LYS A 144 28.29 13.19 -14.41
C LYS A 144 27.22 12.41 -13.67
N ALA A 145 26.35 11.73 -14.42
CA ALA A 145 25.25 10.92 -13.89
C ALA A 145 25.52 9.44 -14.18
N TYR A 146 25.55 8.63 -13.15
CA TYR A 146 25.96 7.23 -13.23
C TYR A 146 24.98 6.31 -12.54
N VAL A 147 24.74 5.13 -13.12
CA VAL A 147 23.85 4.12 -12.56
C VAL A 147 24.66 2.91 -12.11
N HIS A 148 24.47 2.52 -10.87
CA HIS A 148 25.01 1.28 -10.30
C HIS A 148 23.85 0.29 -10.19
N CYS A 149 23.89 -0.75 -11.02
CA CYS A 149 22.78 -1.67 -11.21
C CYS A 149 22.88 -2.87 -10.28
N PHE A 150 21.85 -3.10 -9.46
CA PHE A 150 21.70 -4.35 -8.72
C PHE A 150 20.73 -5.23 -9.51
N MET A 151 21.12 -6.49 -9.76
CA MET A 151 20.32 -7.39 -10.61
C MET A 151 19.44 -8.29 -9.77
N ASP A 152 18.25 -8.56 -10.29
CA ASP A 152 17.16 -9.20 -9.54
C ASP A 152 17.20 -10.73 -9.59
N GLY A 153 16.61 -11.32 -10.58
CA GLY A 153 16.56 -12.78 -10.74
C GLY A 153 15.79 -13.54 -9.67
N ARG A 154 15.14 -12.84 -8.76
CA ARG A 154 14.35 -13.41 -7.65
C ARG A 154 12.88 -13.03 -7.78
N ASP A 155 12.60 -11.75 -8.00
CA ASP A 155 11.26 -11.23 -8.27
C ASP A 155 10.96 -11.19 -9.75
N THR A 156 11.95 -11.50 -10.58
CA THR A 156 11.88 -11.59 -12.04
C THR A 156 12.64 -12.84 -12.50
N ASP A 157 12.48 -13.20 -13.78
CA ASP A 157 13.19 -14.33 -14.38
C ASP A 157 14.70 -14.21 -14.20
N PRO A 158 15.40 -15.29 -13.85
CA PRO A 158 16.84 -15.27 -13.57
C PRO A 158 17.75 -14.72 -14.66
N LYS A 159 17.29 -14.67 -15.90
CA LYS A 159 18.06 -14.14 -17.05
C LYS A 159 17.41 -12.92 -17.70
N SER A 160 16.42 -12.32 -17.05
CA SER A 160 15.74 -11.13 -17.57
C SER A 160 16.57 -9.85 -17.46
N GLY A 161 17.60 -9.86 -16.61
CA GLY A 161 18.43 -8.69 -16.33
C GLY A 161 19.09 -8.09 -17.54
N LYS A 162 19.53 -8.91 -18.49
CA LYS A 162 20.12 -8.43 -19.74
C LYS A 162 19.17 -7.48 -20.47
N GLY A 163 17.89 -7.83 -20.54
CA GLY A 163 16.88 -6.98 -21.18
C GLY A 163 16.68 -5.65 -20.44
N PHE A 164 16.75 -5.66 -19.11
CA PHE A 164 16.66 -4.44 -18.32
C PHE A 164 17.88 -3.54 -18.53
N ILE A 165 19.06 -4.11 -18.63
CA ILE A 165 20.30 -3.38 -18.94
C ILE A 165 20.21 -2.75 -20.33
N GLU A 166 19.71 -3.48 -21.34
CA GLU A 166 19.50 -2.94 -22.68
C GLU A 166 18.51 -1.76 -22.67
N THR A 167 17.39 -1.89 -21.95
CA THR A 167 16.40 -0.83 -21.80
C THR A 167 17.04 0.41 -21.16
N LEU A 168 17.79 0.21 -20.09
CA LEU A 168 18.48 1.30 -19.40
C LEU A 168 19.50 1.99 -20.30
N GLU A 169 20.35 1.23 -21.00
CA GLU A 169 21.36 1.79 -21.90
C GLU A 169 20.71 2.61 -23.01
N ASN A 170 19.63 2.10 -23.61
CA ASN A 170 18.93 2.83 -24.66
C ASN A 170 18.37 4.16 -24.12
N HIS A 171 17.83 4.15 -22.92
CA HIS A 171 17.33 5.37 -22.28
C HIS A 171 18.46 6.35 -21.96
N LEU A 172 19.60 5.87 -21.44
CA LEU A 172 20.76 6.70 -21.11
C LEU A 172 21.36 7.36 -22.34
N LYS A 173 21.21 6.81 -23.53
CA LYS A 173 21.60 7.49 -24.77
C LYS A 173 20.86 8.82 -24.94
N THR A 174 19.63 8.93 -24.42
CA THR A 174 18.84 10.16 -24.49
C THR A 174 19.19 11.15 -23.39
N THR A 175 19.78 10.70 -22.28
CA THR A 175 20.06 11.56 -21.11
C THR A 175 21.53 11.90 -20.97
N GLY A 176 22.44 11.14 -21.55
CA GLY A 176 23.87 11.34 -21.43
C GLY A 176 24.52 10.65 -20.23
N GLY A 177 23.74 9.96 -19.39
CA GLY A 177 24.27 9.18 -18.27
C GLY A 177 24.92 7.88 -18.72
N LYS A 178 25.59 7.21 -17.80
CA LYS A 178 26.29 5.94 -18.07
C LYS A 178 26.04 4.92 -16.94
N ILE A 179 26.02 3.64 -17.31
CA ILE A 179 26.07 2.57 -16.31
C ILE A 179 27.51 2.47 -15.81
N ALA A 180 27.70 2.55 -14.50
CA ALA A 180 29.04 2.47 -13.88
C ALA A 180 29.38 1.06 -13.39
N SER A 181 28.40 0.31 -12.94
CA SER A 181 28.64 -1.01 -12.36
C SER A 181 27.40 -1.90 -12.37
N ILE A 182 27.62 -3.20 -12.26
CA ILE A 182 26.57 -4.23 -12.16
C ILE A 182 26.98 -5.22 -11.08
N ILE A 183 26.04 -5.61 -10.22
CA ILE A 183 26.23 -6.66 -9.23
C ILE A 183 24.87 -7.28 -8.87
N GLY A 184 24.86 -8.56 -8.55
CA GLY A 184 23.64 -9.24 -8.15
C GLY A 184 23.14 -8.80 -6.75
N ARG A 185 21.84 -8.84 -6.57
CA ARG A 185 21.19 -8.47 -5.30
C ARG A 185 21.62 -9.35 -4.12
N TYR A 186 22.09 -10.56 -4.38
CA TYR A 186 22.61 -11.45 -3.35
C TYR A 186 23.67 -10.75 -2.50
N TYR A 187 24.49 -9.89 -3.12
CA TYR A 187 25.53 -9.12 -2.47
C TYR A 187 25.05 -7.75 -1.99
N ALA A 188 24.47 -6.98 -2.90
CA ALA A 188 24.13 -5.56 -2.65
C ALA A 188 22.91 -5.38 -1.75
N MET A 189 22.02 -6.35 -1.71
CA MET A 189 20.74 -6.26 -1.01
C MET A 189 20.57 -7.36 0.06
N ASP A 190 21.66 -7.70 0.71
CA ASP A 190 21.63 -8.59 1.86
C ASP A 190 20.79 -7.98 3.00
N ARG A 191 20.16 -8.82 3.83
CA ARG A 191 19.42 -8.37 5.03
C ARG A 191 19.74 -9.22 6.27
N ASP A 192 20.72 -10.13 6.14
CA ASP A 192 21.04 -11.11 7.17
C ASP A 192 22.40 -10.83 7.83
N LYS A 193 22.89 -9.58 7.72
CA LYS A 193 24.18 -9.13 8.27
C LYS A 193 25.36 -9.96 7.76
N ARG A 194 25.27 -10.40 6.52
CA ARG A 194 26.35 -11.07 5.83
C ARG A 194 27.29 -10.00 5.24
N TRP A 195 28.10 -9.41 6.09
CA TRP A 195 28.94 -8.26 5.72
C TRP A 195 29.96 -8.59 4.64
N GLU A 196 30.37 -9.85 4.51
CA GLU A 196 31.23 -10.30 3.41
C GLU A 196 30.54 -10.15 2.05
N ARG A 197 29.22 -10.25 1.99
CA ARG A 197 28.45 -10.01 0.76
C ARG A 197 28.34 -8.51 0.49
N VAL A 198 28.00 -7.76 1.51
CA VAL A 198 27.86 -6.28 1.40
C VAL A 198 29.19 -5.66 0.96
N LYS A 199 30.32 -6.18 1.45
CA LYS A 199 31.65 -5.72 1.07
C LYS A 199 31.90 -5.84 -0.43
N GLU A 200 31.42 -6.90 -1.08
CA GLU A 200 31.57 -7.05 -2.54
C GLU A 200 30.92 -5.87 -3.27
N ALA A 201 29.73 -5.45 -2.83
CA ALA A 201 29.05 -4.29 -3.40
C ALA A 201 29.76 -2.99 -3.02
N TYR A 202 30.17 -2.85 -1.76
CA TYR A 202 30.88 -1.67 -1.26
C TYR A 202 32.17 -1.44 -2.06
N ASP A 203 32.99 -2.46 -2.22
CA ASP A 203 34.28 -2.35 -2.95
C ASP A 203 34.02 -2.00 -4.42
N LEU A 204 32.99 -2.51 -5.02
CA LEU A 204 32.63 -2.16 -6.40
C LEU A 204 32.22 -0.69 -6.50
N LEU A 205 31.35 -0.24 -5.61
CA LEU A 205 30.80 1.13 -5.63
C LEU A 205 31.85 2.19 -5.31
N VAL A 206 32.73 1.92 -4.34
CA VAL A 206 33.68 2.91 -3.78
C VAL A 206 35.05 2.81 -4.44
N GLU A 207 35.50 1.62 -4.78
CA GLU A 207 36.86 1.41 -5.30
C GLU A 207 36.89 0.88 -6.73
N GLY A 208 35.75 0.55 -7.31
CA GLY A 208 35.69 -0.01 -8.65
C GLY A 208 36.27 -1.41 -8.77
N LYS A 209 36.27 -2.17 -7.67
CA LYS A 209 36.75 -3.55 -7.67
C LYS A 209 35.75 -4.50 -8.25
N GLY A 210 36.07 -5.11 -9.36
CA GLY A 210 35.23 -6.07 -10.05
C GLY A 210 35.81 -6.48 -11.36
N LYS A 211 35.12 -7.37 -12.07
CA LYS A 211 35.53 -7.74 -13.43
C LYS A 211 35.34 -6.52 -14.32
N GLN A 212 36.42 -6.14 -15.01
CA GLN A 212 36.39 -5.02 -15.93
C GLN A 212 35.67 -5.38 -17.23
N ALA A 213 34.79 -4.51 -17.67
CA ALA A 213 34.06 -4.69 -18.92
C ALA A 213 33.78 -3.34 -19.57
N GLU A 214 33.87 -3.28 -20.90
CA GLU A 214 33.56 -2.08 -21.67
C GLU A 214 32.14 -2.07 -22.18
N CYS A 215 31.51 -3.25 -22.27
CA CYS A 215 30.13 -3.42 -22.72
C CYS A 215 29.32 -4.16 -21.64
N MET A 216 28.32 -3.50 -21.10
CA MET A 216 27.53 -4.04 -19.97
C MET A 216 26.65 -5.21 -20.42
N VAL A 217 26.02 -5.12 -21.59
CA VAL A 217 25.18 -6.20 -22.14
C VAL A 217 26.02 -7.46 -22.38
N LYS A 218 27.21 -7.31 -22.95
CA LYS A 218 28.14 -8.43 -23.20
C LYS A 218 28.59 -9.05 -21.88
N ALA A 219 28.86 -8.24 -20.86
CA ALA A 219 29.25 -8.73 -19.54
C ALA A 219 28.13 -9.58 -18.91
N MET A 220 26.86 -9.20 -19.11
CA MET A 220 25.72 -10.01 -18.67
C MET A 220 25.67 -11.35 -19.40
N GLU A 221 25.87 -11.34 -20.72
CA GLU A 221 25.90 -12.57 -21.52
C GLU A 221 27.03 -13.51 -21.07
N GLU A 222 28.20 -12.98 -20.81
CA GLU A 222 29.35 -13.75 -20.33
C GLU A 222 29.07 -14.38 -18.97
N SER A 223 28.42 -13.65 -18.06
CA SER A 223 28.03 -14.17 -16.76
C SER A 223 27.05 -15.35 -16.90
N TYR A 224 26.07 -15.20 -17.76
CA TYR A 224 25.10 -16.29 -18.04
C TYR A 224 25.79 -17.52 -18.64
N ALA A 225 26.76 -17.31 -19.52
CA ALA A 225 27.52 -18.40 -20.14
C ALA A 225 28.32 -19.19 -19.07
N GLU A 226 28.72 -18.55 -18.00
CA GLU A 226 29.39 -19.19 -16.87
C GLU A 226 28.42 -19.82 -15.86
N GLY A 227 27.11 -19.73 -16.11
CA GLY A 227 26.08 -20.28 -15.22
C GLY A 227 25.70 -19.37 -14.07
N VAL A 228 26.15 -18.11 -14.07
CA VAL A 228 25.85 -17.14 -13.01
C VAL A 228 24.75 -16.20 -13.49
N THR A 229 23.55 -16.38 -12.93
CA THR A 229 22.39 -15.60 -13.31
C THR A 229 22.21 -14.36 -12.43
N ASP A 230 21.19 -13.56 -12.73
CA ASP A 230 21.03 -12.20 -12.21
C ASP A 230 21.27 -12.03 -10.71
N GLU A 231 20.60 -12.80 -9.89
CA GLU A 231 20.68 -12.67 -8.42
C GLU A 231 22.11 -12.75 -7.91
N PHE A 232 22.94 -13.60 -8.55
CA PHE A 232 24.27 -13.96 -8.08
C PHE A 232 25.41 -13.35 -8.90
N ILE A 233 25.12 -12.41 -9.78
CA ILE A 233 26.16 -11.77 -10.61
C ILE A 233 27.22 -11.16 -9.73
N LYS A 234 28.46 -11.58 -9.97
CA LYS A 234 29.63 -11.04 -9.27
C LYS A 234 29.93 -9.62 -9.75
N PRO A 235 30.65 -8.81 -8.94
CA PRO A 235 30.91 -7.42 -9.29
C PRO A 235 31.48 -7.25 -10.71
N ILE A 236 30.85 -6.35 -11.47
CA ILE A 236 31.28 -5.93 -12.81
C ILE A 236 31.44 -4.42 -12.80
N VAL A 237 32.64 -3.93 -13.14
CA VAL A 237 32.90 -2.50 -13.24
C VAL A 237 32.98 -2.09 -14.71
N HIS A 238 32.22 -1.05 -15.08
CA HIS A 238 32.32 -0.48 -16.42
C HIS A 238 33.59 0.35 -16.52
N VAL A 239 34.46 0.03 -17.47
CA VAL A 239 35.72 0.75 -17.68
C VAL A 239 35.76 1.37 -19.06
N GLU A 240 36.42 2.52 -19.16
CA GLU A 240 36.80 3.19 -20.40
C GLU A 240 38.27 3.49 -20.30
N ASN A 241 39.02 3.11 -21.30
CA ASN A 241 40.49 3.26 -21.30
C ASN A 241 41.16 2.63 -20.06
N GLY A 242 40.63 1.49 -19.61
CA GLY A 242 41.16 0.73 -18.48
C GLY A 242 40.84 1.30 -17.10
N LYS A 243 40.04 2.36 -17.02
CA LYS A 243 39.69 3.00 -15.74
C LYS A 243 38.21 2.90 -15.50
N PRO A 244 37.73 2.70 -14.24
CA PRO A 244 36.34 2.79 -13.92
C PRO A 244 35.71 4.08 -14.43
N VAL A 245 34.53 3.97 -15.02
CA VAL A 245 33.78 5.12 -15.51
C VAL A 245 33.44 6.06 -14.36
N ALA A 246 33.06 5.52 -13.22
CA ALA A 246 32.83 6.28 -12.00
C ALA A 246 32.81 5.37 -10.78
N VAL A 247 33.26 5.94 -9.66
CA VAL A 247 33.11 5.37 -8.32
C VAL A 247 32.55 6.44 -7.41
N ILE A 248 31.96 6.04 -6.30
CA ILE A 248 31.41 6.97 -5.30
C ILE A 248 32.57 7.61 -4.56
N GLU A 249 32.70 8.94 -4.62
CA GLU A 249 33.74 9.72 -4.00
C GLU A 249 33.17 10.65 -2.94
N GLU A 250 34.08 11.18 -2.09
CA GLU A 250 33.70 12.17 -1.07
C GLU A 250 32.95 13.34 -1.69
N GLY A 251 31.86 13.75 -1.05
CA GLY A 251 31.05 14.88 -1.49
C GLY A 251 30.12 14.59 -2.64
N ASP A 252 30.11 13.38 -3.17
CA ASP A 252 29.18 13.01 -4.25
C ASP A 252 27.74 12.92 -3.76
N VAL A 253 26.81 12.90 -4.72
CA VAL A 253 25.39 12.66 -4.47
C VAL A 253 25.08 11.20 -4.79
N VAL A 254 24.37 10.53 -3.88
CA VAL A 254 23.86 9.18 -4.10
C VAL A 254 22.36 9.19 -3.90
N ILE A 255 21.63 8.65 -4.85
CA ILE A 255 20.20 8.36 -4.72
C ILE A 255 20.02 6.86 -4.79
N PHE A 256 19.60 6.26 -3.67
CA PHE A 256 19.23 4.85 -3.60
C PHE A 256 17.73 4.78 -3.91
N PHE A 257 17.37 4.26 -5.08
CA PHE A 257 15.99 4.36 -5.57
C PHE A 257 15.08 3.18 -5.18
N ASN A 258 15.55 2.26 -4.34
CA ASN A 258 14.68 1.25 -3.74
C ASN A 258 13.69 1.94 -2.80
N TYR A 259 12.40 1.57 -2.90
CA TYR A 259 11.38 2.13 -2.01
C TYR A 259 11.01 1.19 -0.86
N ARG A 260 11.47 -0.07 -0.87
CA ARG A 260 11.30 -1.01 0.23
C ARG A 260 12.57 -1.00 1.10
N ASN A 261 12.37 -1.01 2.42
CA ASN A 261 13.46 -0.71 3.37
C ASN A 261 14.35 -1.90 3.76
N ASP A 262 13.80 -3.10 3.87
CA ASP A 262 14.47 -4.23 4.54
C ASP A 262 15.83 -4.63 3.92
N ARG A 263 15.97 -4.53 2.60
CA ARG A 263 17.20 -4.89 1.90
C ARG A 263 18.04 -3.67 1.46
N ALA A 264 17.64 -2.47 1.88
CA ALA A 264 18.38 -1.25 1.59
C ALA A 264 19.22 -0.76 2.78
N LYS A 265 18.98 -1.30 3.98
CA LYS A 265 19.60 -0.81 5.21
C LYS A 265 21.10 -1.02 5.28
N GLU A 266 21.58 -2.22 4.98
CA GLU A 266 22.97 -2.58 5.24
C GLU A 266 23.95 -1.79 4.39
N LEU A 267 23.67 -1.63 3.11
CA LEU A 267 24.52 -0.83 2.24
C LEU A 267 24.50 0.65 2.68
N THR A 268 23.36 1.16 3.09
CA THR A 268 23.24 2.53 3.64
C THR A 268 24.09 2.70 4.91
N VAL A 269 24.06 1.70 5.79
CA VAL A 269 24.86 1.71 7.02
C VAL A 269 26.35 1.88 6.72
N VAL A 270 26.90 1.05 5.84
CA VAL A 270 28.33 1.06 5.58
C VAL A 270 28.81 2.28 4.80
N LEU A 271 27.92 2.90 4.03
CA LEU A 271 28.24 4.11 3.27
C LEU A 271 28.08 5.38 4.11
N THR A 272 27.16 5.40 5.10
CA THR A 272 26.78 6.65 5.76
C THR A 272 26.73 6.63 7.29
N GLN A 273 26.54 5.48 7.93
CA GLN A 273 26.22 5.45 9.36
C GLN A 273 27.34 4.93 10.26
N GLN A 274 28.00 3.88 9.88
CA GLN A 274 28.92 3.18 10.76
C GLN A 274 30.13 2.64 10.02
N ASP A 275 31.32 3.02 10.49
CA ASP A 275 32.56 2.41 10.02
C ASP A 275 32.63 0.97 10.52
N MET A 276 33.09 0.07 9.66
CA MET A 276 33.32 -1.34 9.99
C MET A 276 34.75 -1.72 9.58
N PRO A 277 35.76 -1.27 10.33
CA PRO A 277 37.15 -1.50 9.93
C PRO A 277 37.54 -2.97 9.87
N GLU A 278 36.97 -3.82 10.73
CA GLU A 278 37.22 -5.26 10.71
C GLU A 278 36.69 -5.90 9.39
N ALA A 279 35.64 -5.33 8.80
CA ALA A 279 35.12 -5.78 7.52
C ALA A 279 35.70 -5.00 6.34
N GLY A 280 36.58 -4.04 6.58
CA GLY A 280 37.19 -3.26 5.52
C GLY A 280 36.30 -2.21 4.89
N MET A 281 35.27 -1.74 5.62
CA MET A 281 34.33 -0.73 5.11
C MET A 281 34.34 0.51 6.00
N HIS A 282 34.29 1.68 5.35
CA HIS A 282 34.27 2.98 6.02
C HIS A 282 33.22 3.87 5.38
N THR A 283 32.59 4.71 6.19
CA THR A 283 31.63 5.70 5.67
C THR A 283 32.36 6.73 4.81
N ILE A 284 31.65 7.28 3.83
CA ILE A 284 32.23 8.22 2.87
C ILE A 284 31.98 9.65 3.37
N PRO A 285 33.03 10.42 3.69
CA PRO A 285 32.83 11.79 4.19
C PRO A 285 32.13 12.70 3.19
N GLY A 286 31.23 13.53 3.71
CA GLY A 286 30.57 14.54 2.90
C GLY A 286 29.59 14.01 1.86
N LEU A 287 29.30 12.71 1.87
CA LEU A 287 28.38 12.11 0.93
C LEU A 287 26.98 12.67 1.12
N GLN A 288 26.37 13.17 0.04
CA GLN A 288 25.00 13.63 0.03
C GLN A 288 24.12 12.45 -0.36
N TYR A 289 23.54 11.78 0.63
CA TYR A 289 22.88 10.50 0.46
C TYR A 289 21.35 10.65 0.58
N PHE A 290 20.63 10.19 -0.43
CA PHE A 290 19.19 10.31 -0.53
C PHE A 290 18.57 8.92 -0.64
N CYS A 291 17.70 8.59 0.32
CA CYS A 291 16.93 7.37 0.30
C CYS A 291 15.58 7.66 -0.37
N MET A 292 15.14 6.79 -1.26
CA MET A 292 13.83 6.97 -1.91
C MET A 292 12.71 7.08 -0.88
N THR A 293 12.77 6.24 0.16
CA THR A 293 11.83 6.18 1.27
C THR A 293 12.63 6.02 2.57
N PRO A 294 12.01 6.19 3.76
CA PRO A 294 12.72 5.94 5.02
C PRO A 294 13.14 4.48 5.15
N TYR A 295 14.42 4.23 5.31
CA TYR A 295 14.92 2.87 5.50
C TYR A 295 15.00 2.47 6.97
N ASP A 296 15.40 3.41 7.83
CA ASP A 296 15.48 3.18 9.27
C ASP A 296 15.40 4.53 9.99
N ALA A 297 14.54 4.60 11.01
CA ALA A 297 14.32 5.84 11.75
C ALA A 297 15.58 6.30 12.51
N SER A 298 16.51 5.40 12.79
CA SER A 298 17.76 5.72 13.49
C SER A 298 18.84 6.33 12.59
N PHE A 299 18.69 6.29 11.26
CA PHE A 299 19.69 6.82 10.34
C PHE A 299 19.77 8.34 10.44
N LYS A 300 21.00 8.85 10.52
CA LYS A 300 21.28 10.28 10.65
C LYS A 300 22.01 10.80 9.41
N GLY A 301 21.73 12.05 9.05
CA GLY A 301 22.42 12.73 7.96
C GLY A 301 22.02 12.28 6.57
N VAL A 302 21.02 11.41 6.44
CA VAL A 302 20.46 11.01 5.15
C VAL A 302 19.23 11.83 4.85
N HIS A 303 18.99 12.07 3.56
CA HIS A 303 17.78 12.74 3.09
C HIS A 303 16.80 11.71 2.57
N ILE A 304 15.52 12.01 2.66
CA ILE A 304 14.45 11.12 2.23
C ILE A 304 13.63 11.82 1.16
N LEU A 305 13.53 11.20 -0.03
CA LEU A 305 12.80 11.80 -1.15
C LEU A 305 11.29 11.76 -0.94
N PHE A 306 10.77 10.62 -0.49
CA PHE A 306 9.35 10.41 -0.22
C PHE A 306 9.19 9.90 1.21
N ASP A 307 9.00 10.83 2.13
CA ASP A 307 8.88 10.48 3.55
C ASP A 307 7.53 9.86 3.84
N LYS A 308 7.45 9.18 4.97
CA LYS A 308 6.20 8.57 5.44
C LYS A 308 5.22 9.68 5.81
N GLU A 309 4.03 9.64 5.21
CA GLU A 309 2.96 10.56 5.57
C GLU A 309 2.25 10.07 6.83
N ASN A 310 2.03 10.97 7.78
CA ASN A 310 1.18 10.69 8.92
C ASN A 310 -0.27 10.81 8.47
N VAL A 311 -1.07 9.79 8.78
CA VAL A 311 -2.50 9.80 8.48
C VAL A 311 -3.22 10.49 9.65
N ASN A 312 -3.24 11.81 9.62
CA ASN A 312 -3.85 12.64 10.65
C ASN A 312 -5.31 12.97 10.33
N ASN A 313 -6.07 13.33 11.36
CA ASN A 313 -7.48 13.69 11.23
C ASN A 313 -8.31 12.63 10.49
N THR A 314 -8.10 11.37 10.88
CA THR A 314 -9.02 10.30 10.51
C THR A 314 -10.38 10.55 11.13
N LEU A 315 -11.38 9.82 10.71
CA LEU A 315 -12.73 9.98 11.26
C LEU A 315 -12.73 9.87 12.80
N GLY A 316 -12.05 8.85 13.34
CA GLY A 316 -11.97 8.66 14.79
C GLY A 316 -11.31 9.83 15.53
N GLU A 317 -10.18 10.29 15.01
CA GLU A 317 -9.48 11.44 15.61
C GLU A 317 -10.31 12.71 15.54
N PHE A 318 -10.89 12.99 14.39
CA PHE A 318 -11.70 14.18 14.20
C PHE A 318 -12.92 14.19 15.14
N LEU A 319 -13.61 13.06 15.25
CA LEU A 319 -14.76 12.95 16.16
C LEU A 319 -14.37 13.18 17.61
N ALA A 320 -13.22 12.64 18.04
CA ALA A 320 -12.70 12.88 19.38
C ALA A 320 -12.42 14.37 19.61
N ASN A 321 -11.80 15.03 18.62
CA ASN A 321 -11.44 16.45 18.71
C ASN A 321 -12.66 17.38 18.80
N VAL A 322 -13.80 16.98 18.24
CA VAL A 322 -15.03 17.77 18.30
C VAL A 322 -16.00 17.27 19.38
N GLY A 323 -15.52 16.39 20.26
CA GLY A 323 -16.28 15.95 21.44
C GLY A 323 -17.38 14.92 21.15
N LYS A 324 -17.32 14.20 20.04
CA LYS A 324 -18.29 13.16 19.70
C LYS A 324 -17.83 11.80 20.24
N THR A 325 -18.80 10.99 20.69
CA THR A 325 -18.56 9.64 21.22
C THR A 325 -18.61 8.62 20.11
N GLN A 326 -17.79 7.57 20.22
CA GLN A 326 -17.71 6.56 19.18
C GLN A 326 -17.47 5.17 19.75
N LEU A 327 -17.97 4.15 19.04
CA LEU A 327 -17.76 2.74 19.34
C LEU A 327 -17.24 2.02 18.11
N HIS A 328 -16.17 1.23 18.28
CA HIS A 328 -15.60 0.37 17.26
C HIS A 328 -15.77 -1.07 17.73
N ILE A 329 -16.44 -1.90 16.93
CA ILE A 329 -16.77 -3.26 17.32
C ILE A 329 -16.54 -4.26 16.18
N ALA A 330 -15.89 -5.37 16.50
CA ALA A 330 -15.69 -6.50 15.58
C ALA A 330 -15.27 -7.74 16.36
N GLU A 331 -15.34 -8.89 15.69
CA GLU A 331 -14.72 -10.10 16.22
C GLU A 331 -13.20 -10.12 15.98
N THR A 332 -12.48 -11.01 16.62
CA THR A 332 -11.00 -11.05 16.65
C THR A 332 -10.35 -10.86 15.27
N GLU A 333 -10.85 -11.57 14.26
CA GLU A 333 -10.25 -11.55 12.92
C GLU A 333 -10.26 -10.16 12.26
N LYS A 334 -11.18 -9.30 12.67
CA LYS A 334 -11.36 -7.97 12.08
C LYS A 334 -11.25 -6.83 13.09
N TYR A 335 -10.90 -7.15 14.33
CA TYR A 335 -10.75 -6.12 15.37
C TYR A 335 -9.70 -5.08 15.01
N ALA A 336 -8.52 -5.51 14.56
CA ALA A 336 -7.46 -4.59 14.15
C ALA A 336 -7.90 -3.69 12.99
N HIS A 337 -8.77 -4.18 12.12
CA HIS A 337 -9.22 -3.41 10.96
C HIS A 337 -10.10 -2.23 11.36
N VAL A 338 -11.01 -2.41 12.33
CA VAL A 338 -11.88 -1.32 12.80
C VAL A 338 -11.20 -0.44 13.86
N THR A 339 -10.03 -0.81 14.34
CA THR A 339 -9.28 -0.05 15.33
C THR A 339 -7.99 0.52 14.75
N PHE A 340 -6.94 -0.25 14.66
CA PHE A 340 -5.64 0.19 14.18
C PHE A 340 -5.70 0.80 12.76
N PHE A 341 -6.20 0.05 11.79
CA PHE A 341 -6.22 0.51 10.40
C PHE A 341 -7.21 1.64 10.17
N PHE A 342 -8.40 1.52 10.72
CA PHE A 342 -9.42 2.55 10.61
C PHE A 342 -8.97 3.88 11.23
N ASN A 343 -8.17 3.82 12.28
CA ASN A 343 -7.61 5.00 12.97
C ASN A 343 -6.28 5.47 12.40
N GLY A 344 -5.91 5.01 11.19
CA GLY A 344 -4.73 5.51 10.50
C GLY A 344 -3.40 4.97 11.02
N GLY A 345 -3.41 3.78 11.65
CA GLY A 345 -2.20 3.17 12.20
C GLY A 345 -1.99 3.47 13.68
N ARG A 346 -3.05 3.83 14.40
CA ARG A 346 -2.99 4.11 15.83
C ARG A 346 -3.57 2.97 16.66
N GLU A 347 -2.79 2.39 17.55
CA GLU A 347 -3.21 1.34 18.46
C GLU A 347 -4.08 1.83 19.61
N THR A 348 -3.69 2.96 20.21
CA THR A 348 -4.36 3.49 21.39
C THR A 348 -5.69 4.12 21.03
N PRO A 349 -6.80 3.81 21.76
CA PRO A 349 -8.07 4.47 21.52
C PRO A 349 -7.97 6.00 21.68
N PHE A 350 -8.79 6.73 20.93
CA PHE A 350 -8.98 8.16 21.17
C PHE A 350 -9.83 8.36 22.42
N ASP A 351 -9.77 9.54 23.01
CA ASP A 351 -10.45 9.84 24.28
C ASP A 351 -11.94 9.52 24.28
N SER A 352 -12.60 9.68 23.15
CA SER A 352 -14.04 9.42 23.02
C SER A 352 -14.38 8.03 22.48
N GLU A 353 -13.38 7.18 22.32
CA GLU A 353 -13.53 5.88 21.66
C GLU A 353 -13.66 4.75 22.65
N GLU A 354 -14.73 3.96 22.51
CA GLU A 354 -14.88 2.68 23.19
C GLU A 354 -14.74 1.57 22.17
N ARG A 355 -14.28 0.40 22.61
CA ARG A 355 -14.04 -0.77 21.76
C ARG A 355 -14.67 -2.00 22.34
N ILE A 356 -15.28 -2.83 21.49
CA ILE A 356 -15.79 -4.14 21.86
C ILE A 356 -15.13 -5.18 20.96
N LEU A 357 -14.42 -6.11 21.59
CA LEU A 357 -13.81 -7.26 20.92
C LEU A 357 -14.62 -8.50 21.27
N VAL A 358 -15.10 -9.19 20.24
CA VAL A 358 -15.79 -10.48 20.39
C VAL A 358 -14.83 -11.57 19.92
N PRO A 359 -14.52 -12.58 20.74
CA PRO A 359 -13.61 -13.65 20.30
C PRO A 359 -14.19 -14.42 19.10
N SER A 360 -13.37 -14.61 18.08
CA SER A 360 -13.73 -15.48 16.96
C SER A 360 -13.70 -16.93 17.40
N PRO A 361 -14.48 -17.83 16.77
CA PRO A 361 -14.49 -19.25 17.15
C PRO A 361 -13.13 -19.90 16.88
N LYS A 362 -12.74 -20.83 17.78
CA LYS A 362 -11.48 -21.55 17.68
C LYS A 362 -11.64 -22.78 16.79
N VAL A 363 -11.69 -22.57 15.49
CA VAL A 363 -11.77 -23.64 14.49
C VAL A 363 -10.56 -23.57 13.57
N ALA A 364 -10.20 -24.69 12.94
CA ALA A 364 -9.06 -24.73 12.04
C ALA A 364 -9.26 -23.82 10.81
N THR A 365 -10.46 -23.87 10.24
CA THR A 365 -10.87 -23.04 9.12
C THR A 365 -12.34 -22.66 9.30
N TYR A 366 -12.76 -21.50 8.78
CA TYR A 366 -14.10 -20.97 9.06
C TYR A 366 -15.23 -21.62 8.25
N ASP A 367 -14.92 -22.51 7.30
CA ASP A 367 -15.94 -23.36 6.69
C ASP A 367 -16.58 -24.31 7.72
N LEU A 368 -15.85 -24.60 8.81
CA LEU A 368 -16.34 -25.42 9.92
C LEU A 368 -17.36 -24.65 10.79
N LYS A 369 -17.32 -23.34 10.77
CA LYS A 369 -18.29 -22.47 11.46
C LYS A 369 -18.49 -21.17 10.67
N PRO A 370 -19.28 -21.22 9.59
CA PRO A 370 -19.49 -20.02 8.73
C PRO A 370 -20.15 -18.83 9.42
N GLU A 371 -20.93 -19.07 10.48
CA GLU A 371 -21.51 -17.99 11.29
C GLU A 371 -20.43 -17.19 12.01
N MET A 372 -19.28 -17.79 12.24
CA MET A 372 -18.22 -17.21 13.04
C MET A 372 -18.78 -16.68 14.36
N SER A 373 -18.51 -15.45 14.76
CA SER A 373 -19.11 -14.81 15.93
C SER A 373 -20.05 -13.69 15.57
N ALA A 374 -20.62 -13.71 14.35
CA ALA A 374 -21.46 -12.63 13.85
C ALA A 374 -22.68 -12.36 14.73
N PHE A 375 -23.35 -13.40 15.24
CA PHE A 375 -24.53 -13.23 16.09
C PHE A 375 -24.19 -12.60 17.43
N GLU A 376 -23.04 -12.94 18.02
CA GLU A 376 -22.54 -12.31 19.24
C GLU A 376 -22.20 -10.84 19.01
N VAL A 377 -21.50 -10.54 17.91
CA VAL A 377 -21.18 -9.15 17.52
C VAL A 377 -22.48 -8.38 17.37
N LYS A 378 -23.45 -8.95 16.67
CA LYS A 378 -24.77 -8.33 16.45
C LYS A 378 -25.49 -8.06 17.77
N ASP A 379 -25.49 -9.01 18.70
CA ASP A 379 -26.16 -8.84 19.98
C ASP A 379 -25.55 -7.69 20.78
N LYS A 380 -24.22 -7.64 20.88
CA LYS A 380 -23.53 -6.56 21.58
C LYS A 380 -23.70 -5.21 20.89
N LEU A 381 -23.73 -5.23 19.56
CA LEU A 381 -23.96 -4.02 18.77
C LEU A 381 -25.38 -3.47 18.99
N VAL A 382 -26.39 -4.32 18.96
CA VAL A 382 -27.78 -3.93 19.20
C VAL A 382 -27.92 -3.35 20.62
N ASP A 383 -27.32 -3.99 21.62
CA ASP A 383 -27.32 -3.48 22.99
C ASP A 383 -26.71 -2.06 23.05
N ALA A 384 -25.59 -1.85 22.38
CA ALA A 384 -24.93 -0.54 22.32
C ALA A 384 -25.82 0.50 21.59
N ILE A 385 -26.44 0.13 20.50
CA ILE A 385 -27.35 1.00 19.74
C ILE A 385 -28.53 1.43 20.65
N ASN A 386 -29.10 0.47 21.40
CA ASN A 386 -30.23 0.74 22.27
C ASN A 386 -29.91 1.71 23.42
N THR A 387 -28.65 1.85 23.81
CA THR A 387 -28.23 2.84 24.82
C THR A 387 -28.32 4.27 24.33
N LYS A 388 -28.30 4.50 23.02
CA LYS A 388 -28.24 5.82 22.37
C LYS A 388 -27.03 6.66 22.81
N LYS A 389 -26.02 6.01 23.42
CA LYS A 389 -24.85 6.67 23.97
C LYS A 389 -23.90 7.22 22.93
N PHE A 390 -23.75 6.49 21.79
CA PHE A 390 -22.72 6.80 20.82
C PHE A 390 -23.25 7.65 19.67
N ASP A 391 -22.50 8.67 19.32
CA ASP A 391 -22.76 9.50 18.13
C ASP A 391 -22.42 8.76 16.85
N PHE A 392 -21.38 7.93 16.89
CA PHE A 392 -20.90 7.14 15.76
C PHE A 392 -20.54 5.72 16.21
N ILE A 393 -20.95 4.74 15.40
CA ILE A 393 -20.57 3.34 15.61
C ILE A 393 -20.07 2.76 14.29
N VAL A 394 -18.93 2.07 14.34
CA VAL A 394 -18.45 1.27 13.21
C VAL A 394 -18.37 -0.19 13.63
N VAL A 395 -18.93 -1.07 12.79
CA VAL A 395 -18.90 -2.52 12.97
C VAL A 395 -18.38 -3.19 11.71
N ASN A 396 -17.63 -4.28 11.89
CA ASN A 396 -17.21 -5.14 10.79
C ASN A 396 -17.80 -6.54 11.02
N TYR A 397 -18.51 -7.05 10.00
CA TYR A 397 -18.94 -8.44 9.92
C TYR A 397 -17.98 -9.20 9.02
N ALA A 398 -17.24 -10.14 9.61
CA ALA A 398 -16.08 -10.78 8.99
C ALA A 398 -16.40 -11.87 7.96
N ASN A 399 -17.62 -12.38 7.98
CA ASN A 399 -17.98 -13.68 7.38
C ASN A 399 -17.70 -13.77 5.87
N GLY A 400 -18.09 -12.76 5.10
CA GLY A 400 -17.93 -12.78 3.64
C GLY A 400 -16.47 -12.97 3.21
N ASP A 401 -15.56 -12.32 3.91
CA ASP A 401 -14.14 -12.41 3.63
C ASP A 401 -13.52 -13.69 4.19
N MET A 402 -13.69 -13.92 5.49
CA MET A 402 -13.02 -15.03 6.16
C MET A 402 -13.49 -16.39 5.66
N VAL A 403 -14.79 -16.57 5.45
CA VAL A 403 -15.32 -17.80 4.88
C VAL A 403 -15.04 -17.86 3.38
N GLY A 404 -15.04 -16.72 2.70
CA GLY A 404 -14.65 -16.62 1.29
C GLY A 404 -13.26 -17.15 1.01
N HIS A 405 -12.31 -16.94 1.91
CA HIS A 405 -10.95 -17.44 1.77
C HIS A 405 -10.86 -18.99 1.81
N THR A 406 -11.86 -19.68 2.32
CA THR A 406 -11.89 -21.14 2.33
C THR A 406 -12.18 -21.74 0.96
N GLY A 407 -12.83 -20.96 0.07
CA GLY A 407 -13.24 -21.42 -1.25
C GLY A 407 -14.36 -22.46 -1.24
N ILE A 408 -14.99 -22.71 -0.09
CA ILE A 408 -16.04 -23.72 0.05
C ILE A 408 -17.41 -23.06 -0.16
N TYR A 409 -17.99 -23.27 -1.33
CA TYR A 409 -19.19 -22.56 -1.79
C TYR A 409 -20.35 -22.63 -0.79
N LYS A 410 -20.69 -23.82 -0.28
CA LYS A 410 -21.77 -24.00 0.69
C LYS A 410 -21.54 -23.26 2.01
N ALA A 411 -20.29 -23.19 2.44
CA ALA A 411 -19.93 -22.43 3.64
C ALA A 411 -20.12 -20.93 3.39
N ILE A 412 -19.75 -20.44 2.21
CA ILE A 412 -19.93 -19.05 1.84
C ILE A 412 -21.42 -18.70 1.76
N GLU A 413 -22.26 -19.60 1.23
CA GLU A 413 -23.72 -19.42 1.24
C GLU A 413 -24.25 -19.21 2.66
N LYS A 414 -23.80 -20.03 3.60
CA LYS A 414 -24.22 -19.92 5.00
C LYS A 414 -23.72 -18.62 5.64
N ALA A 415 -22.51 -18.19 5.29
CA ALA A 415 -21.97 -16.92 5.74
C ALA A 415 -22.82 -15.75 5.23
N VAL A 416 -23.23 -15.78 3.97
CA VAL A 416 -24.10 -14.77 3.37
C VAL A 416 -25.46 -14.70 4.06
N VAL A 417 -26.07 -15.83 4.32
CA VAL A 417 -27.36 -15.91 5.05
C VAL A 417 -27.20 -15.33 6.47
N THR A 418 -26.10 -15.65 7.13
CA THR A 418 -25.83 -15.14 8.48
C THR A 418 -25.72 -13.61 8.48
N ILE A 419 -24.99 -13.05 7.51
CA ILE A 419 -24.84 -11.59 7.39
C ILE A 419 -26.21 -10.93 7.12
N ASP A 420 -27.03 -11.52 6.26
CA ASP A 420 -28.37 -10.98 5.98
C ASP A 420 -29.22 -10.91 7.25
N ALA A 421 -29.18 -11.95 8.09
CA ALA A 421 -29.91 -11.97 9.36
C ALA A 421 -29.35 -10.91 10.33
N CYS A 422 -28.03 -10.77 10.42
CA CYS A 422 -27.41 -9.77 11.28
C CYS A 422 -27.70 -8.35 10.80
N LEU A 423 -27.74 -8.11 9.49
CA LEU A 423 -28.12 -6.82 8.94
C LEU A 423 -29.55 -6.45 9.32
N HIS A 424 -30.48 -7.40 9.26
CA HIS A 424 -31.86 -7.16 9.66
C HIS A 424 -31.93 -6.61 11.10
N ASP A 425 -31.36 -7.34 12.04
CA ASP A 425 -31.46 -6.96 13.46
C ASP A 425 -30.72 -5.65 13.75
N THR A 426 -29.55 -5.46 13.13
CA THR A 426 -28.73 -4.26 13.31
C THR A 426 -29.42 -3.01 12.76
N VAL A 427 -29.89 -3.08 11.52
CA VAL A 427 -30.50 -1.93 10.84
C VAL A 427 -31.84 -1.56 11.51
N GLU A 428 -32.67 -2.56 11.87
CA GLU A 428 -33.91 -2.28 12.53
C GLU A 428 -33.72 -1.63 13.91
N ALA A 429 -32.70 -2.08 14.68
CA ALA A 429 -32.34 -1.43 15.94
C ALA A 429 -31.86 0.00 15.72
N ALA A 430 -31.03 0.23 14.71
CA ALA A 430 -30.51 1.56 14.39
C ALA A 430 -31.64 2.52 14.01
N LYS A 431 -32.58 2.09 13.18
CA LYS A 431 -33.73 2.88 12.78
C LYS A 431 -34.60 3.27 13.99
N ALA A 432 -34.77 2.35 14.94
CA ALA A 432 -35.56 2.59 16.15
C ALA A 432 -34.88 3.54 17.13
N ASN A 433 -33.60 3.81 16.99
CA ASN A 433 -32.78 4.59 17.92
C ASN A 433 -32.16 5.84 17.28
N ASP A 434 -32.75 6.37 16.23
CA ASP A 434 -32.37 7.62 15.57
C ASP A 434 -30.99 7.61 14.91
N TYR A 435 -30.50 6.44 14.52
CA TYR A 435 -29.30 6.32 13.69
C TYR A 435 -29.66 6.32 12.20
N GLU A 436 -28.89 7.02 11.41
CA GLU A 436 -28.83 6.78 9.98
C GLU A 436 -27.70 5.80 9.72
N VAL A 437 -27.83 4.96 8.71
CA VAL A 437 -26.93 3.84 8.50
C VAL A 437 -26.31 3.92 7.10
N ILE A 438 -24.99 3.70 7.04
CA ILE A 438 -24.32 3.45 5.78
C ILE A 438 -23.80 2.02 5.82
N ILE A 439 -24.16 1.23 4.81
CA ILE A 439 -23.71 -0.16 4.66
C ILE A 439 -22.76 -0.22 3.47
N ILE A 440 -21.55 -0.69 3.71
CA ILE A 440 -20.51 -0.83 2.69
C ILE A 440 -19.83 -2.18 2.81
N ALA A 441 -18.87 -2.42 1.92
CA ALA A 441 -17.81 -3.41 2.09
C ALA A 441 -16.47 -2.71 1.85
N ASP A 442 -15.42 -3.39 2.20
CA ASP A 442 -14.04 -2.87 2.04
C ASP A 442 -13.37 -3.39 0.77
N HIS A 443 -13.79 -4.53 0.28
CA HIS A 443 -13.38 -5.17 -0.98
C HIS A 443 -14.36 -6.30 -1.29
N GLY A 444 -14.25 -6.90 -2.48
CA GLY A 444 -15.04 -8.07 -2.85
C GLY A 444 -14.31 -9.38 -2.51
N ASN A 445 -15.07 -10.43 -2.29
CA ASN A 445 -14.59 -11.80 -2.10
C ASN A 445 -15.73 -12.81 -2.36
N ALA A 446 -16.77 -12.80 -1.53
CA ALA A 446 -17.92 -13.74 -1.64
C ALA A 446 -18.71 -13.56 -2.95
N ASP A 447 -18.55 -12.46 -3.63
CA ASP A 447 -19.13 -12.18 -4.94
C ASP A 447 -18.39 -12.87 -6.10
N HIS A 448 -17.27 -13.53 -5.82
CA HIS A 448 -16.43 -14.19 -6.83
C HIS A 448 -15.74 -15.42 -6.23
N ALA A 449 -16.53 -16.47 -5.96
CA ALA A 449 -16.06 -17.67 -5.27
C ALA A 449 -15.53 -18.76 -6.21
N LEU A 450 -15.73 -18.64 -7.52
CA LEU A 450 -15.29 -19.60 -8.52
C LEU A 450 -14.48 -18.92 -9.62
N ASN A 451 -13.45 -19.59 -10.07
CA ASN A 451 -12.69 -19.22 -11.27
C ASN A 451 -13.50 -19.61 -12.52
N GLU A 452 -13.09 -19.13 -13.69
CA GLU A 452 -13.76 -19.45 -14.98
C GLU A 452 -13.84 -20.95 -15.25
N ASP A 453 -12.84 -21.72 -14.80
CA ASP A 453 -12.79 -23.18 -14.97
C ASP A 453 -13.63 -23.93 -13.90
N GLY A 454 -14.32 -23.23 -13.02
CA GLY A 454 -15.15 -23.82 -11.97
C GLY A 454 -14.37 -24.20 -10.70
N THR A 455 -13.07 -24.00 -10.65
CA THR A 455 -12.29 -24.26 -9.44
C THR A 455 -12.53 -23.16 -8.39
N PRO A 456 -12.38 -23.46 -7.08
CA PRO A 456 -12.57 -22.45 -6.04
C PRO A 456 -11.60 -21.25 -6.19
N ASN A 457 -12.14 -20.05 -6.07
CA ASN A 457 -11.33 -18.83 -5.96
C ASN A 457 -11.27 -18.44 -4.48
N THR A 458 -10.09 -18.36 -3.93
CA THR A 458 -9.86 -17.99 -2.53
C THR A 458 -9.33 -16.56 -2.38
N ALA A 459 -9.08 -15.87 -3.50
CA ALA A 459 -8.59 -14.50 -3.52
C ALA A 459 -9.75 -13.49 -3.45
N HIS A 460 -9.40 -12.23 -3.24
CA HIS A 460 -10.36 -11.13 -3.32
C HIS A 460 -10.79 -10.91 -4.78
N SER A 461 -11.75 -10.03 -5.01
CA SER A 461 -12.18 -9.67 -6.35
C SER A 461 -11.86 -8.20 -6.65
N LEU A 462 -11.87 -7.86 -7.94
CA LEU A 462 -11.74 -6.48 -8.41
C LEU A 462 -13.09 -5.75 -8.47
N ASN A 463 -14.15 -6.43 -8.08
CA ASN A 463 -15.50 -5.87 -8.17
C ASN A 463 -15.68 -4.67 -7.24
N PRO A 464 -16.55 -3.72 -7.62
CA PRO A 464 -16.91 -2.64 -6.72
C PRO A 464 -17.69 -3.18 -5.53
N VAL A 465 -17.87 -2.34 -4.52
CA VAL A 465 -18.61 -2.68 -3.30
C VAL A 465 -19.82 -1.77 -3.15
N PRO A 466 -20.84 -2.20 -2.39
CA PRO A 466 -22.05 -1.40 -2.23
C PRO A 466 -21.85 -0.20 -1.31
N PHE A 467 -22.70 0.81 -1.51
CA PHE A 467 -22.90 1.93 -0.61
C PHE A 467 -24.41 2.13 -0.47
N VAL A 468 -24.98 1.71 0.65
CA VAL A 468 -26.40 1.81 0.91
C VAL A 468 -26.62 2.80 2.05
N TYR A 469 -27.47 3.79 1.82
CA TYR A 469 -27.78 4.81 2.81
C TYR A 469 -29.18 4.62 3.37
N VAL A 470 -29.29 4.15 4.61
CA VAL A 470 -30.55 3.92 5.29
C VAL A 470 -30.96 5.19 6.03
N THR A 471 -31.96 5.86 5.52
CA THR A 471 -32.47 7.13 6.05
C THR A 471 -33.98 7.20 5.95
N ALA A 472 -34.62 7.95 6.84
CA ALA A 472 -36.06 8.24 6.76
C ALA A 472 -36.33 9.30 5.69
N ASN A 473 -35.36 10.01 5.18
CA ASN A 473 -35.50 11.01 4.14
C ASN A 473 -35.75 10.34 2.77
N LYS A 474 -36.97 10.39 2.30
CA LYS A 474 -37.37 9.75 1.02
C LYS A 474 -36.80 10.46 -0.22
N ASP A 475 -36.32 11.68 -0.07
CA ASP A 475 -35.75 12.44 -1.17
C ASP A 475 -34.22 12.28 -1.26
N ALA A 476 -33.63 11.53 -0.34
CA ALA A 476 -32.20 11.32 -0.30
C ALA A 476 -31.72 10.55 -1.53
N LYS A 477 -30.57 10.97 -2.07
CA LYS A 477 -29.89 10.33 -3.20
C LYS A 477 -28.43 10.11 -2.84
N VAL A 478 -27.80 9.13 -3.48
CA VAL A 478 -26.39 8.86 -3.29
C VAL A 478 -25.70 8.71 -4.65
N GLU A 479 -24.43 9.14 -4.69
CA GLU A 479 -23.59 9.02 -5.87
C GLU A 479 -22.66 7.81 -5.75
N ASP A 480 -22.10 7.38 -6.88
CA ASP A 480 -20.99 6.44 -6.90
C ASP A 480 -19.73 7.14 -6.45
N GLY A 481 -18.81 6.40 -5.86
CA GLY A 481 -17.56 6.96 -5.37
C GLY A 481 -16.48 5.91 -5.10
N ILE A 482 -15.64 6.24 -4.12
CA ILE A 482 -14.54 5.38 -3.66
C ILE A 482 -14.59 5.25 -2.14
N LEU A 483 -13.78 4.36 -1.57
CA LEU A 483 -13.77 4.15 -0.12
C LEU A 483 -13.44 5.43 0.68
N ALA A 484 -12.60 6.30 0.11
CA ALA A 484 -12.25 7.59 0.74
C ALA A 484 -13.44 8.54 0.93
N ASP A 485 -14.55 8.30 0.25
CA ASP A 485 -15.75 9.13 0.34
C ASP A 485 -16.66 8.74 1.50
N VAL A 486 -16.39 7.64 2.18
CA VAL A 486 -17.24 7.13 3.27
C VAL A 486 -17.18 8.03 4.51
N ALA A 487 -15.99 8.39 4.99
CA ALA A 487 -15.87 9.26 6.16
C ALA A 487 -16.50 10.63 5.94
N PRO A 488 -16.29 11.31 4.80
CA PRO A 488 -17.05 12.53 4.50
C PRO A 488 -18.56 12.35 4.52
N SER A 489 -19.07 11.20 4.06
CA SER A 489 -20.51 10.90 4.08
C SER A 489 -21.04 10.71 5.51
N ILE A 490 -20.25 10.06 6.38
CA ILE A 490 -20.58 9.93 7.81
C ILE A 490 -20.64 11.32 8.47
N LEU A 491 -19.65 12.18 8.19
CA LEU A 491 -19.64 13.53 8.73
C LEU A 491 -20.84 14.36 8.24
N HIS A 492 -21.27 14.14 7.01
CA HIS A 492 -22.47 14.77 6.48
C HIS A 492 -23.71 14.40 7.32
N ILE A 493 -23.87 13.12 7.66
CA ILE A 493 -24.97 12.66 8.52
C ILE A 493 -24.92 13.35 9.87
N LEU A 494 -23.72 13.49 10.45
CA LEU A 494 -23.52 14.09 11.76
C LEU A 494 -23.59 15.62 11.74
N GLY A 495 -23.75 16.23 10.57
CA GLY A 495 -23.81 17.70 10.45
C GLY A 495 -22.48 18.38 10.73
N LEU A 496 -21.35 17.69 10.52
CA LEU A 496 -20.01 18.20 10.79
C LEU A 496 -19.29 18.51 9.48
N LYS A 497 -18.54 19.60 9.50
CA LYS A 497 -17.68 19.97 8.35
C LYS A 497 -16.44 19.07 8.36
N GLN A 498 -16.13 18.45 7.20
CA GLN A 498 -14.97 17.58 7.12
C GLN A 498 -13.65 18.37 7.24
N PRO A 499 -12.62 17.77 7.88
CA PRO A 499 -11.32 18.41 7.97
C PRO A 499 -10.64 18.46 6.60
N LYS A 500 -9.72 19.41 6.44
CA LYS A 500 -9.01 19.64 5.16
C LYS A 500 -8.18 18.43 4.71
N GLU A 501 -7.74 17.59 5.66
CA GLU A 501 -6.97 16.39 5.37
C GLU A 501 -7.79 15.34 4.62
N MET A 502 -9.10 15.34 4.80
CA MET A 502 -10.00 14.46 4.05
C MET A 502 -10.25 15.04 2.66
N THR A 503 -9.74 14.35 1.65
CA THR A 503 -9.89 14.76 0.24
C THR A 503 -11.10 14.10 -0.43
N GLY A 504 -11.70 13.12 0.21
CA GLY A 504 -12.96 12.53 -0.24
C GLY A 504 -14.10 13.53 -0.17
N LYS A 505 -15.23 13.15 -0.74
CA LYS A 505 -16.44 13.98 -0.73
C LYS A 505 -17.63 13.18 -0.24
N SER A 506 -18.59 13.83 0.41
CA SER A 506 -19.85 13.16 0.77
C SER A 506 -20.57 12.71 -0.51
N LEU A 507 -21.04 11.46 -0.50
CA LEU A 507 -21.83 10.90 -1.59
C LEU A 507 -23.32 11.13 -1.41
N ILE A 508 -23.73 11.67 -0.26
CA ILE A 508 -25.10 11.93 0.07
C ILE A 508 -25.53 13.28 -0.50
N LYS A 509 -26.69 13.27 -1.19
CA LYS A 509 -27.30 14.47 -1.76
C LYS A 509 -28.69 14.73 -1.22
#